data_f431f42b919ef4ff5c47751498ea3b4d
#
_entry.id   f431f42b919ef4ff5c47751498ea3b4d
#
_cell.length_a   1.000
_cell.length_b   1.000
_cell.length_c   1.000
_cell.angle_alpha   90.00
_cell.angle_beta   90.00
_cell.angle_gamma   90.00
#
_symmetry.space_group_name_H-M   'P 1'
#
loop_
_entity.id
_entity.type
_entity.pdbx_description
1 polymer ?
#
loop_
_entity_poly.entity_id
_entity_poly.type
_entity_poly.pdbx_seq_one_letter_code
_entity_poly.pdbx_strand_id
1 'polypeptide(L)'
;IASCLVGSEMCIRDSFMTAQGRLLTDTSPLVAVETPGTGQGVRLTLDADLQRACEGLATLYLPRGCIVVMDTATGEVLASVSMPSFDPQNIAASIAANDTSLLNRPLRAFSAGSVFKVVLAAAAYESGLDWYTHDCTGEVEVAGQTYRCALGRAHGVVNLRGALEQSCNTYFIELGRLLGAQRIRKMAETLGFGTATQLAPGLQGASGTLPDAAALENPGELATFSFGQGALTVTPLQITAMMNTVANGGVYRTPAFVQGIVDADGTLTGQTRAADTRTVFDAATARVLRSMLASVVSEGIGNEAQPKTGTAGGKTGTAQTGQYDENGEELLNYWFSGFYPADDPRYTITVLQDGILKPETSSAAIFAKVTEILAVWENS
;
A
#
# COMPACT_ATOMS: atom_id res chain seq x y z
N ILE A 1 6.04 -5.24 -17.78
CA ILE A 1 6.42 -3.81 -17.53
C ILE A 1 7.94 -3.68 -17.41
N ALA A 2 8.63 -4.72 -16.92
CA ALA A 2 10.10 -4.70 -16.81
C ALA A 2 10.83 -4.53 -18.16
N SER A 3 10.21 -4.87 -19.28
CA SER A 3 10.84 -4.75 -20.60
C SER A 3 10.75 -3.35 -21.23
N CYS A 4 9.97 -2.43 -20.66
CA CYS A 4 9.76 -1.08 -21.22
C CYS A 4 10.70 -0.01 -20.65
N LEU A 5 11.53 -0.33 -19.65
CA LEU A 5 12.49 0.59 -19.06
C LEU A 5 13.95 0.22 -19.36
N VAL A 6 14.17 -0.67 -20.30
CA VAL A 6 15.51 -1.07 -20.72
C VAL A 6 16.04 -0.07 -21.74
N GLY A 7 16.93 0.75 -21.30
CA GLY A 7 17.70 1.69 -22.11
C GLY A 7 17.35 3.16 -21.81
N SER A 8 18.29 3.88 -21.22
CA SER A 8 18.21 5.34 -21.05
C SER A 8 18.32 6.09 -22.39
N GLU A 9 18.42 5.38 -23.49
CA GLU A 9 18.34 5.95 -24.83
C GLU A 9 16.96 5.67 -25.40
N MET A 10 16.06 6.63 -25.17
CA MET A 10 14.96 6.83 -26.06
C MET A 10 15.60 7.06 -27.44
N CYS A 11 15.37 6.14 -28.40
CA CYS A 11 15.69 6.40 -29.80
C CYS A 11 14.86 7.60 -30.26
N ILE A 12 15.30 8.80 -29.99
CA ILE A 12 14.81 10.00 -30.64
C ILE A 12 15.33 9.91 -32.08
N ARG A 13 14.54 9.32 -32.97
CA ARG A 13 14.69 9.59 -34.38
C ARG A 13 14.23 11.02 -34.55
N ASP A 14 15.16 11.95 -34.57
CA ASP A 14 14.92 13.30 -35.05
C ASP A 14 14.53 13.18 -36.52
N SER A 15 13.24 13.25 -36.79
CA SER A 15 12.71 13.33 -38.15
C SER A 15 12.41 14.80 -38.43
N PHE A 16 13.02 15.33 -39.44
CA PHE A 16 12.68 16.67 -39.93
C PHE A 16 11.31 16.59 -40.59
N MET A 17 10.38 17.42 -40.12
CA MET A 17 9.04 17.57 -40.70
C MET A 17 8.88 18.94 -41.30
N THR A 18 8.10 19.02 -42.39
CA THR A 18 7.60 20.31 -42.90
C THR A 18 6.60 20.91 -41.90
N ALA A 19 6.33 22.20 -41.98
CA ALA A 19 5.29 22.87 -41.19
C ALA A 19 3.89 22.24 -41.34
N GLN A 20 3.67 21.41 -42.36
CA GLN A 20 2.41 20.66 -42.63
C GLN A 20 2.50 19.19 -42.14
N GLY A 21 3.51 18.81 -41.36
CA GLY A 21 3.63 17.46 -40.77
C GLY A 21 4.07 16.37 -41.76
N ARG A 22 4.68 16.69 -42.88
CA ARG A 22 5.27 15.72 -43.82
C ARG A 22 6.71 15.41 -43.42
N LEU A 23 7.06 14.13 -43.30
CA LEU A 23 8.43 13.67 -43.12
C LEU A 23 9.26 14.11 -44.35
N LEU A 24 10.40 14.78 -44.06
CA LEU A 24 11.41 15.08 -45.08
C LEU A 24 12.33 13.87 -45.19
N THR A 25 12.11 13.05 -46.22
CA THR A 25 12.88 11.81 -46.46
C THR A 25 14.17 12.04 -47.27
N ASP A 26 14.47 13.28 -47.66
CA ASP A 26 15.50 13.60 -48.65
C ASP A 26 16.50 14.64 -48.15
N THR A 27 16.82 14.66 -46.88
CA THR A 27 17.95 15.42 -46.38
C THR A 27 19.19 14.56 -46.39
N SER A 28 20.20 15.00 -47.17
CA SER A 28 21.54 14.44 -47.20
C SER A 28 22.09 14.10 -45.83
N PRO A 29 22.92 13.04 -45.69
CA PRO A 29 23.40 12.53 -44.40
C PRO A 29 24.41 13.47 -43.80
N LEU A 30 23.97 14.55 -43.19
CA LEU A 30 24.76 15.40 -42.30
C LEU A 30 24.47 15.14 -40.83
N VAL A 31 23.60 14.23 -40.54
CA VAL A 31 23.45 13.69 -39.18
C VAL A 31 24.36 12.47 -39.15
N ALA A 32 25.46 12.57 -38.49
CA ALA A 32 26.17 11.39 -38.00
C ALA A 32 25.13 10.60 -37.20
N VAL A 33 24.74 9.45 -37.72
CA VAL A 33 24.03 8.45 -36.91
C VAL A 33 25.10 8.02 -35.91
N GLU A 34 25.20 8.72 -34.79
CA GLU A 34 25.84 8.14 -33.64
C GLU A 34 25.14 6.84 -33.41
N THR A 35 25.81 5.72 -33.68
CA THR A 35 25.35 4.43 -33.19
C THR A 35 25.17 4.62 -31.71
N PRO A 36 23.93 4.42 -31.18
CA PRO A 36 23.71 4.50 -29.77
C PRO A 36 24.79 3.66 -29.09
N GLY A 37 25.56 4.24 -28.19
CA GLY A 37 26.48 3.48 -27.37
C GLY A 37 25.70 2.34 -26.71
N THR A 38 26.37 1.29 -26.28
CA THR A 38 25.72 0.24 -25.47
C THR A 38 25.08 0.91 -24.27
N GLY A 39 23.74 1.09 -24.33
CA GLY A 39 22.99 1.84 -23.32
C GLY A 39 23.16 1.22 -21.94
N GLN A 40 23.03 2.03 -20.90
CA GLN A 40 22.95 1.55 -19.53
C GLN A 40 21.54 1.03 -19.28
N GLY A 41 21.43 -0.14 -18.64
CA GLY A 41 20.15 -0.68 -18.18
C GLY A 41 19.84 -0.26 -16.74
N VAL A 42 18.61 -0.49 -16.33
CA VAL A 42 18.17 -0.33 -14.94
C VAL A 42 17.77 -1.68 -14.39
N ARG A 43 18.37 -2.09 -13.27
CA ARG A 43 17.94 -3.29 -12.55
C ARG A 43 16.86 -2.91 -11.55
N LEU A 44 15.68 -3.53 -11.70
CA LEU A 44 14.57 -3.38 -10.77
C LEU A 44 14.73 -4.34 -9.58
N THR A 45 14.04 -4.03 -8.48
CA THR A 45 13.91 -4.91 -7.32
C THR A 45 12.85 -5.99 -7.54
N LEU A 46 11.98 -5.81 -8.54
CA LEU A 46 10.91 -6.76 -8.87
C LEU A 46 11.52 -8.10 -9.30
N ASP A 47 11.11 -9.17 -8.63
CA ASP A 47 11.42 -10.52 -9.04
C ASP A 47 10.39 -11.00 -10.08
N ALA A 48 10.86 -11.43 -11.24
CA ALA A 48 10.00 -11.73 -12.38
C ALA A 48 9.11 -12.96 -12.15
N ASP A 49 9.58 -13.94 -11.39
CA ASP A 49 8.83 -15.17 -11.15
C ASP A 49 7.77 -14.95 -10.07
N LEU A 50 8.12 -14.23 -9.00
CA LEU A 50 7.16 -13.80 -7.98
C LEU A 50 6.09 -12.87 -8.56
N GLN A 51 6.49 -11.91 -9.41
CA GLN A 51 5.56 -10.99 -10.08
C GLN A 51 4.54 -11.78 -10.91
N ARG A 52 5.00 -12.70 -11.77
CA ARG A 52 4.11 -13.54 -12.60
C ARG A 52 3.18 -14.43 -11.76
N ALA A 53 3.69 -15.00 -10.68
CA ALA A 53 2.87 -15.81 -9.78
C ALA A 53 1.77 -14.97 -9.09
N CYS A 54 2.11 -13.75 -8.63
CA CYS A 54 1.14 -12.83 -8.07
C CYS A 54 0.13 -12.31 -9.11
N GLU A 55 0.55 -12.07 -10.36
CA GLU A 55 -0.35 -11.71 -11.47
C GLU A 55 -1.34 -12.83 -11.80
N GLY A 56 -0.84 -14.08 -11.85
CA GLY A 56 -1.69 -15.27 -12.04
C GLY A 56 -2.73 -15.42 -10.93
N LEU A 57 -2.33 -15.21 -9.67
CA LEU A 57 -3.25 -15.20 -8.53
C LEU A 57 -4.28 -14.08 -8.65
N ALA A 58 -3.84 -12.87 -8.99
CA ALA A 58 -4.70 -11.71 -9.12
C ALA A 58 -5.74 -11.87 -10.24
N THR A 59 -5.37 -12.50 -11.35
CA THR A 59 -6.29 -12.81 -12.45
C THR A 59 -7.45 -13.69 -11.99
N LEU A 60 -7.21 -14.60 -11.03
CA LEU A 60 -8.23 -15.52 -10.53
C LEU A 60 -9.12 -14.93 -9.44
N TYR A 61 -8.58 -14.06 -8.59
CA TYR A 61 -9.23 -13.66 -7.33
C TYR A 61 -9.36 -12.16 -7.12
N LEU A 62 -8.73 -11.33 -7.96
CA LEU A 62 -8.68 -9.88 -7.78
C LEU A 62 -9.13 -9.15 -9.04
N PRO A 63 -10.44 -9.04 -9.31
CA PRO A 63 -10.93 -8.42 -10.55
C PRO A 63 -10.54 -6.94 -10.65
N ARG A 64 -10.46 -6.25 -9.51
CA ARG A 64 -10.05 -4.84 -9.46
C ARG A 64 -9.34 -4.54 -8.14
N GLY A 65 -8.08 -4.09 -8.24
CA GLY A 65 -7.29 -3.84 -7.04
C GLY A 65 -5.79 -3.98 -7.28
N CYS A 66 -5.04 -4.25 -6.22
CA CYS A 66 -3.59 -4.46 -6.31
C CYS A 66 -3.06 -5.41 -5.23
N ILE A 67 -1.87 -5.98 -5.53
CA ILE A 67 -1.05 -6.71 -4.57
C ILE A 67 0.34 -6.05 -4.58
N VAL A 68 0.87 -5.76 -3.39
CA VAL A 68 2.24 -5.28 -3.20
C VAL A 68 2.94 -6.24 -2.26
N VAL A 69 4.12 -6.74 -2.65
CA VAL A 69 5.00 -7.57 -1.81
C VAL A 69 6.32 -6.82 -1.64
N MET A 70 6.77 -6.67 -0.40
CA MET A 70 7.97 -5.92 -0.03
C MET A 70 8.84 -6.75 0.91
N ASP A 71 10.14 -6.77 0.67
CA ASP A 71 11.11 -7.37 1.58
C ASP A 71 11.21 -6.54 2.86
N THR A 72 11.09 -7.22 4.01
CA THR A 72 11.04 -6.55 5.31
C THR A 72 12.38 -5.94 5.70
N ALA A 73 13.48 -6.57 5.36
CA ALA A 73 14.81 -6.14 5.77
C ALA A 73 15.37 -4.98 4.91
N THR A 74 15.09 -5.00 3.61
CA THR A 74 15.65 -4.04 2.66
C THR A 74 14.71 -2.89 2.29
N GLY A 75 13.40 -3.14 2.30
CA GLY A 75 12.41 -2.22 1.77
C GLY A 75 12.23 -2.30 0.25
N GLU A 76 12.85 -3.30 -0.38
CA GLU A 76 12.69 -3.55 -1.82
C GLU A 76 11.30 -4.09 -2.14
N VAL A 77 10.66 -3.55 -3.16
CA VAL A 77 9.39 -4.07 -3.67
C VAL A 77 9.69 -5.22 -4.61
N LEU A 78 9.29 -6.42 -4.22
CA LEU A 78 9.54 -7.66 -4.93
C LEU A 78 8.46 -7.98 -5.97
N ALA A 79 7.20 -7.58 -5.69
CA ALA A 79 6.10 -7.68 -6.64
C ALA A 79 5.13 -6.50 -6.47
N SER A 80 4.58 -6.03 -7.59
CA SER A 80 3.65 -4.89 -7.65
C SER A 80 2.62 -5.13 -8.76
N VAL A 81 1.47 -5.70 -8.38
CA VAL A 81 0.39 -6.08 -9.30
C VAL A 81 -0.72 -5.05 -9.27
N SER A 82 -1.25 -4.70 -10.43
CA SER A 82 -2.40 -3.79 -10.59
C SER A 82 -3.44 -4.41 -11.53
N MET A 83 -4.68 -4.54 -11.06
CA MET A 83 -5.79 -5.13 -11.80
C MET A 83 -6.95 -4.14 -11.99
N PRO A 84 -7.66 -4.15 -13.14
CA PRO A 84 -7.34 -4.94 -14.32
C PRO A 84 -5.98 -4.56 -14.93
N SER A 85 -5.35 -5.51 -15.59
CA SER A 85 -4.10 -5.30 -16.32
C SER A 85 -4.37 -4.89 -17.77
N PHE A 86 -3.37 -4.35 -18.44
CA PHE A 86 -3.44 -3.99 -19.86
C PHE A 86 -2.43 -4.79 -20.69
N ASP A 87 -2.71 -4.92 -22.00
CA ASP A 87 -1.75 -5.48 -22.94
C ASP A 87 -0.75 -4.40 -23.38
N PRO A 88 0.54 -4.53 -23.02
CA PRO A 88 1.56 -3.56 -23.42
C PRO A 88 1.77 -3.47 -24.94
N GLN A 89 1.38 -4.51 -25.70
CA GLN A 89 1.46 -4.52 -27.15
C GLN A 89 0.24 -3.86 -27.81
N ASN A 90 -0.85 -3.65 -27.05
CA ASN A 90 -2.09 -3.05 -27.54
C ASN A 90 -2.67 -2.01 -26.57
N ILE A 91 -1.86 -1.04 -26.17
CA ILE A 91 -2.27 0.04 -25.25
C ILE A 91 -3.47 0.83 -25.78
N ALA A 92 -3.56 0.99 -27.13
CA ALA A 92 -4.66 1.69 -27.75
C ALA A 92 -6.04 1.07 -27.43
N ALA A 93 -6.12 -0.24 -27.27
CA ALA A 93 -7.35 -0.92 -26.85
C ALA A 93 -7.77 -0.53 -25.43
N SER A 94 -6.84 -0.48 -24.48
CA SER A 94 -7.13 -0.05 -23.10
C SER A 94 -7.54 1.41 -23.02
N ILE A 95 -6.92 2.28 -23.83
CA ILE A 95 -7.34 3.70 -23.93
C ILE A 95 -8.78 3.79 -24.47
N ALA A 96 -9.09 3.03 -25.52
CA ALA A 96 -10.43 3.03 -26.12
C ALA A 96 -11.50 2.44 -25.19
N ALA A 97 -11.16 1.41 -24.42
CA ALA A 97 -12.06 0.77 -23.46
C ALA A 97 -12.35 1.67 -22.25
N ASN A 98 -11.45 2.59 -21.90
CA ASN A 98 -11.54 3.45 -20.71
C ASN A 98 -11.84 2.67 -19.41
N ASP A 99 -11.25 1.48 -19.29
CA ASP A 99 -11.56 0.47 -18.27
C ASP A 99 -10.70 0.57 -17.00
N THR A 100 -9.95 1.65 -16.84
CA THR A 100 -9.01 1.87 -15.73
C THR A 100 -7.81 0.91 -15.67
N SER A 101 -7.59 0.07 -16.70
CA SER A 101 -6.46 -0.89 -16.74
C SER A 101 -5.09 -0.21 -16.75
N LEU A 102 -5.01 1.04 -17.23
CA LEU A 102 -3.77 1.84 -17.23
C LEU A 102 -3.45 2.48 -15.87
N LEU A 103 -4.33 2.36 -14.87
CA LEU A 103 -4.06 2.88 -13.54
C LEU A 103 -3.08 1.96 -12.79
N ASN A 104 -1.95 2.53 -12.37
CA ASN A 104 -1.04 1.86 -11.44
C ASN A 104 -1.56 2.02 -10.01
N ARG A 105 -2.43 1.10 -9.56
CA ARG A 105 -3.11 1.16 -8.25
C ARG A 105 -2.17 1.19 -7.05
N PRO A 106 -1.08 0.42 -7.00
CA PRO A 106 -0.09 0.55 -5.94
C PRO A 106 0.36 1.97 -5.62
N LEU A 107 0.33 2.86 -6.62
CA LEU A 107 0.80 4.24 -6.56
C LEU A 107 -0.31 5.29 -6.50
N ARG A 108 -1.58 4.88 -6.51
CA ARG A 108 -2.74 5.77 -6.43
C ARG A 108 -3.26 5.86 -5.00
N ALA A 109 -3.89 6.98 -4.70
CA ALA A 109 -4.45 7.22 -3.37
C ALA A 109 -5.90 6.72 -3.28
N PHE A 110 -6.21 6.03 -2.18
CA PHE A 110 -7.51 5.44 -1.85
C PHE A 110 -7.85 5.72 -0.39
N SER A 111 -9.14 5.68 -0.04
CA SER A 111 -9.58 5.73 1.36
C SER A 111 -9.01 4.56 2.14
N ALA A 112 -8.41 4.84 3.31
CA ALA A 112 -7.63 3.86 4.08
C ALA A 112 -8.52 2.87 4.86
N GLY A 113 -9.54 3.38 5.54
CA GLY A 113 -10.32 2.60 6.49
C GLY A 113 -9.49 2.07 7.67
N SER A 114 -9.93 0.96 8.22
CA SER A 114 -9.39 0.41 9.47
C SER A 114 -7.93 -0.04 9.43
N VAL A 115 -7.25 -0.10 8.28
CA VAL A 115 -5.80 -0.35 8.25
C VAL A 115 -5.02 0.80 8.89
N PHE A 116 -5.58 2.02 8.87
CA PHE A 116 -4.99 3.19 9.53
C PHE A 116 -4.98 3.09 11.07
N LYS A 117 -5.79 2.24 11.68
CA LYS A 117 -5.80 2.01 13.13
C LYS A 117 -4.45 1.55 13.68
N VAL A 118 -3.60 0.98 12.83
CA VAL A 118 -2.21 0.63 13.19
C VAL A 118 -1.39 1.88 13.56
N VAL A 119 -1.64 3.01 12.87
CA VAL A 119 -1.00 4.30 13.18
C VAL A 119 -1.39 4.78 14.58
N LEU A 120 -2.69 4.68 14.92
CA LEU A 120 -3.17 5.07 16.25
C LEU A 120 -2.64 4.13 17.33
N ALA A 121 -2.57 2.83 17.05
CA ALA A 121 -2.00 1.86 17.98
C ALA A 121 -0.52 2.17 18.28
N ALA A 122 0.28 2.49 17.26
CA ALA A 122 1.66 2.92 17.43
C ALA A 122 1.75 4.23 18.23
N ALA A 123 0.93 5.23 17.89
CA ALA A 123 0.90 6.51 18.60
C ALA A 123 0.49 6.35 20.06
N ALA A 124 -0.46 5.46 20.35
CA ALA A 124 -0.91 5.18 21.72
C ALA A 124 0.19 4.55 22.56
N TYR A 125 0.88 3.53 22.00
CA TYR A 125 1.95 2.87 22.71
C TYR A 125 3.13 3.83 22.99
N GLU A 126 3.56 4.60 22.00
CA GLU A 126 4.61 5.62 22.15
C GLU A 126 4.21 6.77 23.09
N SER A 127 2.92 6.97 23.32
CA SER A 127 2.40 8.01 24.24
C SER A 127 2.07 7.46 25.62
N GLY A 128 2.32 6.17 25.91
CA GLY A 128 2.00 5.52 27.18
C GLY A 128 0.49 5.42 27.44
N LEU A 129 -0.32 5.29 26.38
CA LEU A 129 -1.78 5.11 26.44
C LEU A 129 -2.20 3.64 26.20
N ASP A 130 -1.28 2.71 26.24
CA ASP A 130 -1.50 1.27 26.06
C ASP A 130 -2.38 0.64 27.15
N TRP A 131 -2.50 1.28 28.31
CA TRP A 131 -3.38 0.91 29.43
C TRP A 131 -4.87 1.22 29.16
N TYR A 132 -5.18 2.07 28.18
CA TYR A 132 -6.55 2.53 27.93
C TYR A 132 -7.48 1.36 27.56
N THR A 133 -8.64 1.33 28.23
CA THR A 133 -9.75 0.41 27.94
C THR A 133 -11.01 1.19 27.66
N HIS A 134 -11.92 0.63 26.87
CA HIS A 134 -13.17 1.24 26.47
C HIS A 134 -14.30 0.22 26.50
N ASP A 135 -15.44 0.60 27.06
CA ASP A 135 -16.67 -0.21 27.01
C ASP A 135 -17.45 0.11 25.74
N CYS A 136 -17.31 -0.75 24.72
CA CYS A 136 -17.90 -0.57 23.41
C CYS A 136 -19.33 -1.08 23.38
N THR A 137 -20.28 -0.17 23.37
CA THR A 137 -21.73 -0.46 23.22
C THR A 137 -22.17 -0.63 21.76
N GLY A 138 -21.24 -0.54 20.79
CA GLY A 138 -21.53 -0.61 19.35
C GLY A 138 -21.61 0.75 18.67
N GLU A 139 -21.79 1.83 19.44
CA GLU A 139 -21.83 3.19 18.93
C GLU A 139 -21.27 4.20 19.93
N VAL A 140 -20.92 5.38 19.41
CA VAL A 140 -20.46 6.55 20.21
C VAL A 140 -20.96 7.84 19.55
N GLU A 141 -21.36 8.80 20.36
CA GLU A 141 -21.77 10.12 19.90
C GLU A 141 -20.61 11.11 20.03
N VAL A 142 -20.31 11.81 18.95
CA VAL A 142 -19.31 12.89 18.93
C VAL A 142 -19.91 14.10 18.21
N ALA A 143 -19.98 15.22 18.90
CA ALA A 143 -20.50 16.49 18.39
C ALA A 143 -21.91 16.40 17.75
N GLY A 144 -22.80 15.57 18.32
CA GLY A 144 -24.16 15.36 17.82
C GLY A 144 -24.27 14.38 16.65
N GLN A 145 -23.17 13.74 16.28
CA GLN A 145 -23.16 12.69 15.24
C GLN A 145 -22.86 11.31 15.87
N THR A 146 -23.66 10.31 15.50
CA THR A 146 -23.45 8.93 15.96
C THR A 146 -22.55 8.16 15.02
N TYR A 147 -21.46 7.60 15.56
CA TYR A 147 -20.53 6.71 14.88
C TYR A 147 -20.73 5.28 15.36
N ARG A 148 -20.68 4.31 14.45
CA ARG A 148 -20.96 2.91 14.76
C ARG A 148 -19.81 1.98 14.42
N CYS A 149 -19.67 0.93 15.21
CA CYS A 149 -18.92 -0.24 14.80
C CYS A 149 -19.60 -0.95 13.62
N ALA A 150 -18.88 -1.82 12.93
CA ALA A 150 -19.43 -2.58 11.83
C ALA A 150 -20.71 -3.32 12.27
N LEU A 151 -21.78 -3.16 11.52
CA LEU A 151 -23.12 -3.72 11.82
C LEU A 151 -23.68 -3.31 13.20
N GLY A 152 -23.20 -2.23 13.80
CA GLY A 152 -23.62 -1.78 15.14
C GLY A 152 -23.24 -2.75 16.28
N ARG A 153 -22.26 -3.64 16.05
CA ARG A 153 -21.87 -4.68 17.01
C ARG A 153 -21.18 -4.08 18.22
N ALA A 154 -21.72 -4.34 19.41
CA ALA A 154 -21.07 -4.08 20.69
C ALA A 154 -19.94 -5.09 20.94
N HIS A 155 -18.78 -4.61 21.42
CA HIS A 155 -17.64 -5.47 21.72
C HIS A 155 -17.40 -5.63 23.23
N GLY A 156 -18.17 -4.89 24.09
CA GLY A 156 -17.94 -4.83 25.53
C GLY A 156 -16.63 -4.13 25.87
N VAL A 157 -16.05 -4.49 27.01
CA VAL A 157 -14.80 -3.89 27.47
C VAL A 157 -13.62 -4.41 26.64
N VAL A 158 -12.99 -3.55 25.88
CA VAL A 158 -11.82 -3.85 25.04
C VAL A 158 -10.64 -2.98 25.40
N ASN A 159 -9.44 -3.55 25.36
CA ASN A 159 -8.16 -2.85 25.37
C ASN A 159 -7.64 -2.67 23.94
N LEU A 160 -6.45 -2.11 23.75
CA LEU A 160 -5.85 -1.84 22.45
C LEU A 160 -5.75 -3.10 21.56
N ARG A 161 -5.34 -4.27 22.15
CA ARG A 161 -5.28 -5.55 21.45
C ARG A 161 -6.67 -5.99 20.98
N GLY A 162 -7.63 -6.11 21.86
CA GLY A 162 -8.98 -6.53 21.52
C GLY A 162 -9.67 -5.57 20.53
N ALA A 163 -9.37 -4.26 20.64
CA ALA A 163 -9.86 -3.27 19.69
C ALA A 163 -9.27 -3.44 18.28
N LEU A 164 -8.02 -3.88 18.14
CA LEU A 164 -7.42 -4.25 16.85
C LEU A 164 -8.02 -5.54 16.32
N GLU A 165 -8.17 -6.57 17.17
CA GLU A 165 -8.74 -7.89 16.83
C GLU A 165 -10.16 -7.77 16.30
N GLN A 166 -11.01 -6.95 16.94
CA GLN A 166 -12.40 -6.72 16.57
C GLN A 166 -12.59 -5.52 15.62
N SER A 167 -11.50 -4.80 15.30
CA SER A 167 -11.56 -3.54 14.53
C SER A 167 -12.57 -2.52 15.10
N CYS A 168 -12.60 -2.35 16.42
CA CYS A 168 -13.58 -1.54 17.14
C CYS A 168 -13.46 -0.05 16.78
N ASN A 169 -14.47 0.53 16.12
CA ASN A 169 -14.43 1.95 15.73
C ASN A 169 -14.51 2.86 16.95
N THR A 170 -15.44 2.56 17.89
CA THR A 170 -15.67 3.42 19.04
C THR A 170 -14.46 3.51 19.96
N TYR A 171 -13.71 2.41 20.14
CA TYR A 171 -12.43 2.44 20.85
C TYR A 171 -11.44 3.42 20.20
N PHE A 172 -11.25 3.32 18.88
CA PHE A 172 -10.27 4.16 18.17
C PHE A 172 -10.70 5.62 18.09
N ILE A 173 -12.00 5.92 18.06
CA ILE A 173 -12.53 7.29 18.15
C ILE A 173 -12.15 7.91 19.51
N GLU A 174 -12.42 7.21 20.60
CA GLU A 174 -12.11 7.70 21.95
C GLU A 174 -10.57 7.76 22.19
N LEU A 175 -9.83 6.76 21.73
CA LEU A 175 -8.37 6.80 21.76
C LEU A 175 -7.83 8.00 20.97
N GLY A 176 -8.41 8.30 19.81
CA GLY A 176 -8.03 9.47 19.01
C GLY A 176 -8.26 10.79 19.73
N ARG A 177 -9.34 10.90 20.50
CA ARG A 177 -9.59 12.07 21.36
C ARG A 177 -8.55 12.20 22.47
N LEU A 178 -8.11 11.10 23.07
CA LEU A 178 -7.06 11.09 24.10
C LEU A 178 -5.68 11.43 23.52
N LEU A 179 -5.36 10.91 22.35
CA LEU A 179 -4.11 11.19 21.65
C LEU A 179 -4.04 12.66 21.18
N GLY A 180 -5.14 13.15 20.64
CA GLY A 180 -5.23 14.42 19.95
C GLY A 180 -4.64 14.40 18.54
N ALA A 181 -5.11 15.30 17.70
CA ALA A 181 -4.77 15.35 16.26
C ALA A 181 -3.26 15.40 15.98
N GLN A 182 -2.52 16.18 16.76
CA GLN A 182 -1.08 16.38 16.52
C GLN A 182 -0.27 15.09 16.66
N ARG A 183 -0.54 14.25 17.69
CA ARG A 183 0.21 12.99 17.88
C ARG A 183 -0.10 11.99 16.78
N ILE A 184 -1.39 11.88 16.37
CA ILE A 184 -1.81 10.98 15.30
C ILE A 184 -1.17 11.41 13.97
N ARG A 185 -1.26 12.70 13.63
CA ARG A 185 -0.63 13.25 12.42
C ARG A 185 0.88 13.02 12.41
N LYS A 186 1.55 13.35 13.53
CA LYS A 186 3.00 13.19 13.64
C LYS A 186 3.43 11.74 13.41
N MET A 187 2.70 10.78 13.98
CA MET A 187 2.95 9.35 13.75
C MET A 187 2.73 9.00 12.28
N ALA A 188 1.61 9.45 11.67
CA ALA A 188 1.31 9.22 10.27
C ALA A 188 2.40 9.80 9.34
N GLU A 189 2.81 11.05 9.54
CA GLU A 189 3.89 11.71 8.78
C GLU A 189 5.22 10.95 8.91
N THR A 190 5.54 10.49 10.12
CA THR A 190 6.76 9.72 10.37
C THR A 190 6.70 8.34 9.68
N LEU A 191 5.52 7.77 9.48
CA LEU A 191 5.27 6.55 8.72
C LEU A 191 5.12 6.79 7.20
N GLY A 192 5.36 8.02 6.70
CA GLY A 192 5.41 8.35 5.28
C GLY A 192 4.08 8.76 4.65
N PHE A 193 3.01 8.91 5.44
CA PHE A 193 1.72 9.39 4.91
C PHE A 193 1.78 10.89 4.60
N GLY A 194 1.02 11.31 3.60
CA GLY A 194 0.97 12.70 3.15
C GLY A 194 2.17 13.13 2.29
N THR A 195 3.12 12.22 2.03
CA THR A 195 4.31 12.48 1.21
C THR A 195 4.38 11.53 0.02
N ALA A 196 4.66 12.07 -1.16
CA ALA A 196 4.84 11.26 -2.37
C ALA A 196 6.06 10.35 -2.24
N THR A 197 5.90 9.04 -2.49
CA THR A 197 7.01 8.10 -2.50
C THR A 197 7.80 8.26 -3.79
N GLN A 198 9.08 8.61 -3.69
CA GLN A 198 10.00 8.68 -4.83
C GLN A 198 10.42 7.26 -5.23
N LEU A 199 10.17 6.89 -6.48
CA LEU A 199 10.47 5.57 -7.03
C LEU A 199 11.76 5.60 -7.86
N ALA A 200 11.94 6.68 -8.61
CA ALA A 200 13.12 6.99 -9.42
C ALA A 200 13.15 8.49 -9.68
N PRO A 201 14.26 9.06 -10.23
CA PRO A 201 14.28 10.45 -10.69
C PRO A 201 13.12 10.73 -11.66
N GLY A 202 12.25 11.67 -11.30
CA GLY A 202 11.06 12.05 -12.10
C GLY A 202 9.88 11.08 -12.03
N LEU A 203 9.95 9.99 -11.26
CA LEU A 203 8.86 9.04 -11.06
C LEU A 203 8.49 8.94 -9.57
N GLN A 204 7.25 9.27 -9.25
CA GLN A 204 6.73 9.22 -7.88
C GLN A 204 5.31 8.71 -7.83
N GLY A 205 4.92 8.12 -6.69
CA GLY A 205 3.55 7.79 -6.35
C GLY A 205 2.75 9.00 -5.89
N ALA A 206 1.44 8.85 -5.71
CA ALA A 206 0.62 9.88 -5.09
C ALA A 206 1.04 10.09 -3.62
N SER A 207 0.91 11.33 -3.13
CA SER A 207 1.15 11.63 -1.71
C SER A 207 0.04 11.11 -0.80
N GLY A 208 -1.16 10.90 -1.34
CA GLY A 208 -2.36 10.81 -0.54
C GLY A 208 -2.73 12.14 0.10
N THR A 209 -3.75 12.12 0.94
CA THR A 209 -4.21 13.27 1.73
C THR A 209 -4.11 12.94 3.20
N LEU A 210 -3.38 13.76 3.95
CA LEU A 210 -3.37 13.74 5.40
C LEU A 210 -4.08 15.02 5.87
N PRO A 211 -5.25 14.93 6.53
CA PRO A 211 -6.00 16.12 6.97
C PRO A 211 -5.10 17.07 7.76
N ASP A 212 -5.21 18.36 7.56
CA ASP A 212 -4.40 19.33 8.29
C ASP A 212 -4.84 19.44 9.77
N ALA A 213 -3.99 20.07 10.60
CA ALA A 213 -4.24 20.16 12.03
C ALA A 213 -5.46 21.01 12.34
N ALA A 214 -5.74 22.04 11.53
CA ALA A 214 -6.88 22.94 11.74
C ALA A 214 -8.22 22.24 11.44
N ALA A 215 -8.28 21.42 10.37
CA ALA A 215 -9.45 20.60 10.08
C ALA A 215 -9.75 19.63 11.23
N LEU A 216 -8.72 19.06 11.84
CA LEU A 216 -8.85 18.09 12.94
C LEU A 216 -9.15 18.72 14.32
N GLU A 217 -9.25 20.06 14.42
CA GLU A 217 -9.85 20.72 15.58
C GLU A 217 -11.37 20.46 15.66
N ASN A 218 -12.00 20.14 14.52
CA ASN A 218 -13.39 19.67 14.51
C ASN A 218 -13.46 18.24 15.07
N PRO A 219 -14.24 18.01 16.16
CA PRO A 219 -14.31 16.68 16.79
C PRO A 219 -14.83 15.57 15.87
N GLY A 220 -15.72 15.90 14.91
CA GLY A 220 -16.24 14.94 13.93
C GLY A 220 -15.17 14.54 12.92
N GLU A 221 -14.35 15.48 12.44
CA GLU A 221 -13.22 15.19 11.56
C GLU A 221 -12.15 14.34 12.29
N LEU A 222 -11.83 14.68 13.54
CA LEU A 222 -10.93 13.88 14.35
C LEU A 222 -11.48 12.46 14.58
N ALA A 223 -12.78 12.33 14.83
CA ALA A 223 -13.43 11.04 15.00
C ALA A 223 -13.30 10.17 13.74
N THR A 224 -13.63 10.71 12.56
CA THR A 224 -13.51 9.97 11.28
C THR A 224 -12.06 9.63 10.95
N PHE A 225 -11.14 10.56 11.16
CA PHE A 225 -9.70 10.35 10.98
C PHE A 225 -9.16 9.22 11.87
N SER A 226 -9.66 9.12 13.12
CA SER A 226 -9.20 8.13 14.10
C SER A 226 -9.50 6.68 13.72
N PHE A 227 -10.42 6.41 12.81
CA PHE A 227 -10.63 5.06 12.29
C PHE A 227 -10.39 4.94 10.77
N GLY A 228 -9.68 5.94 10.19
CA GLY A 228 -9.17 5.89 8.82
C GLY A 228 -10.19 6.32 7.76
N GLN A 229 -11.13 7.17 8.11
CA GLN A 229 -12.16 7.71 7.21
C GLN A 229 -12.02 9.23 7.04
N GLY A 230 -13.01 9.86 6.43
CA GLY A 230 -13.00 11.31 6.15
C GLY A 230 -12.09 11.66 4.98
N ALA A 231 -11.35 12.75 5.10
CA ALA A 231 -10.47 13.24 4.04
C ALA A 231 -9.15 12.44 3.87
N LEU A 232 -8.91 11.42 4.71
CA LEU A 232 -7.71 10.61 4.64
C LEU A 232 -7.69 9.73 3.39
N THR A 233 -6.67 9.89 2.56
CA THR A 233 -6.36 8.97 1.46
C THR A 233 -4.89 8.56 1.50
N VAL A 234 -4.61 7.30 1.12
CA VAL A 234 -3.28 6.69 1.19
C VAL A 234 -3.03 5.80 -0.01
N THR A 235 -1.77 5.61 -0.39
CA THR A 235 -1.45 4.62 -1.42
C THR A 235 -1.25 3.24 -0.79
N PRO A 236 -1.54 2.14 -1.53
CA PRO A 236 -1.18 0.79 -1.09
C PRO A 236 0.29 0.66 -0.72
N LEU A 237 1.16 1.33 -1.45
CA LEU A 237 2.58 1.35 -1.16
C LEU A 237 2.91 2.01 0.20
N GLN A 238 2.22 3.11 0.56
CA GLN A 238 2.36 3.73 1.88
C GLN A 238 1.87 2.80 3.00
N ILE A 239 0.76 2.10 2.80
CA ILE A 239 0.26 1.09 3.76
C ILE A 239 1.26 -0.06 3.91
N THR A 240 1.87 -0.53 2.79
CA THR A 240 2.91 -1.56 2.84
C THR A 240 4.13 -1.07 3.64
N ALA A 241 4.59 0.17 3.41
CA ALA A 241 5.73 0.75 4.13
C ALA A 241 5.45 0.94 5.64
N MET A 242 4.23 1.36 6.01
CA MET A 242 3.79 1.42 7.41
C MET A 242 3.86 0.04 8.05
N MET A 243 3.26 -0.97 7.42
CA MET A 243 3.25 -2.33 7.94
C MET A 243 4.66 -2.92 8.00
N ASN A 244 5.51 -2.62 7.01
CA ASN A 244 6.91 -2.98 7.02
C ASN A 244 7.66 -2.37 8.22
N THR A 245 7.37 -1.13 8.58
CA THR A 245 7.96 -0.49 9.77
C THR A 245 7.63 -1.26 11.05
N VAL A 246 6.41 -1.76 11.19
CA VAL A 246 6.04 -2.65 12.30
C VAL A 246 6.80 -3.98 12.22
N ALA A 247 6.86 -4.57 11.04
CA ALA A 247 7.46 -5.89 10.80
C ALA A 247 8.98 -5.90 11.08
N ASN A 248 9.70 -4.85 10.68
CA ASN A 248 11.17 -4.78 10.73
C ASN A 248 11.77 -4.22 12.04
N GLY A 249 10.96 -4.02 13.07
CA GLY A 249 11.47 -3.54 14.37
C GLY A 249 11.41 -2.01 14.55
N GLY A 250 10.58 -1.30 13.78
CA GLY A 250 10.29 0.12 13.97
C GLY A 250 11.07 1.08 13.08
N VAL A 251 11.75 0.56 12.07
CA VAL A 251 12.52 1.38 11.12
C VAL A 251 11.72 1.56 9.83
N TYR A 252 11.26 2.78 9.57
CA TYR A 252 10.68 3.12 8.27
C TYR A 252 11.76 3.05 7.18
N ARG A 253 11.43 2.37 6.10
CA ARG A 253 12.23 2.30 4.88
C ARG A 253 11.39 2.79 3.72
N THR A 254 11.93 3.72 2.94
CA THR A 254 11.26 4.15 1.70
C THR A 254 11.21 2.97 0.74
N PRO A 255 10.03 2.59 0.23
CA PRO A 255 9.93 1.52 -0.75
C PRO A 255 10.82 1.76 -1.96
N ALA A 256 11.59 0.77 -2.36
CA ALA A 256 12.51 0.84 -3.49
C ALA A 256 12.07 -0.07 -4.64
N PHE A 257 12.08 0.46 -5.87
CA PHE A 257 11.80 -0.29 -7.10
C PHE A 257 13.02 -0.47 -7.98
N VAL A 258 14.12 0.25 -7.69
CA VAL A 258 15.34 0.25 -8.49
C VAL A 258 16.51 -0.12 -7.61
N GLN A 259 17.24 -1.18 -7.98
CA GLN A 259 18.49 -1.57 -7.34
C GLN A 259 19.67 -0.72 -7.82
N GLY A 260 19.72 -0.41 -9.12
CA GLY A 260 20.82 0.35 -9.67
C GLY A 260 20.86 0.36 -11.20
N ILE A 261 21.92 0.98 -11.68
CA ILE A 261 22.25 1.04 -13.11
C ILE A 261 23.15 -0.16 -13.45
N VAL A 262 22.92 -0.78 -14.58
CA VAL A 262 23.71 -1.89 -15.11
C VAL A 262 24.34 -1.52 -16.44
N ASP A 263 25.50 -2.09 -16.73
CA ASP A 263 26.14 -2.03 -18.04
C ASP A 263 25.51 -3.00 -19.05
N ALA A 264 26.10 -3.09 -20.25
CA ALA A 264 25.61 -3.97 -21.31
C ALA A 264 25.62 -5.46 -20.93
N ASP A 265 26.49 -5.85 -20.01
CA ASP A 265 26.62 -7.24 -19.53
C ASP A 265 25.70 -7.53 -18.33
N GLY A 266 24.92 -6.52 -17.91
CA GLY A 266 24.01 -6.63 -16.76
C GLY A 266 24.70 -6.48 -15.41
N THR A 267 25.97 -6.08 -15.37
CA THR A 267 26.72 -5.83 -14.13
C THR A 267 26.30 -4.49 -13.52
N LEU A 268 26.05 -4.45 -12.21
CA LEU A 268 25.75 -3.20 -11.50
C LEU A 268 26.95 -2.26 -11.53
N THR A 269 26.80 -1.13 -12.20
CA THR A 269 27.84 -0.07 -12.34
C THR A 269 27.61 1.10 -11.40
N GLY A 270 26.39 1.24 -10.88
CA GLY A 270 26.04 2.26 -9.89
C GLY A 270 24.85 1.78 -9.05
N GLN A 271 24.96 1.96 -7.74
CA GLN A 271 23.80 1.76 -6.86
C GLN A 271 22.91 3.00 -6.92
N THR A 272 21.61 2.79 -6.89
CA THR A 272 20.70 3.89 -6.61
C THR A 272 20.90 4.36 -5.17
N ARG A 273 20.44 5.56 -4.90
CA ARG A 273 20.40 6.11 -3.55
C ARG A 273 19.87 5.05 -2.58
N ALA A 274 20.60 4.83 -1.48
CA ALA A 274 20.09 4.01 -0.39
C ALA A 274 18.72 4.53 0.04
N ALA A 275 17.78 3.61 0.29
CA ALA A 275 16.46 3.97 0.77
C ALA A 275 16.58 4.88 2.00
N ASP A 276 15.86 6.01 2.02
CA ASP A 276 15.79 6.83 3.22
C ASP A 276 15.22 5.98 4.36
N THR A 277 15.96 5.91 5.45
CA THR A 277 15.56 5.15 6.64
C THR A 277 15.45 6.07 7.83
N ARG A 278 14.47 5.81 8.69
CA ARG A 278 14.34 6.51 9.98
C ARG A 278 13.72 5.59 11.02
N THR A 279 14.19 5.66 12.25
CA THR A 279 13.53 5.00 13.38
C THR A 279 12.26 5.76 13.71
N VAL A 280 11.12 5.06 13.70
CA VAL A 280 9.79 5.61 14.01
C VAL A 280 9.45 5.34 15.48
N PHE A 281 9.70 4.09 15.91
CA PHE A 281 9.54 3.62 17.29
C PHE A 281 10.58 2.54 17.57
N ASP A 282 10.76 2.19 18.81
CA ASP A 282 11.76 1.20 19.22
C ASP A 282 11.34 -0.24 18.91
N ALA A 283 12.28 -1.16 19.03
CA ALA A 283 12.05 -2.59 18.77
C ALA A 283 11.07 -3.23 19.79
N ALA A 284 10.91 -2.66 20.96
CA ALA A 284 9.96 -3.17 21.97
C ALA A 284 8.53 -2.82 21.54
N THR A 285 8.27 -1.57 21.14
CA THR A 285 7.01 -1.13 20.54
C THR A 285 6.66 -1.97 19.31
N ALA A 286 7.61 -2.15 18.39
CA ALA A 286 7.40 -2.96 17.19
C ALA A 286 6.99 -4.41 17.54
N ARG A 287 7.64 -5.02 18.53
CA ARG A 287 7.32 -6.38 18.98
C ARG A 287 5.91 -6.49 19.54
N VAL A 288 5.47 -5.51 20.32
CA VAL A 288 4.12 -5.48 20.87
C VAL A 288 3.10 -5.32 19.76
N LEU A 289 3.31 -4.38 18.83
CA LEU A 289 2.42 -4.19 17.68
C LEU A 289 2.35 -5.44 16.81
N ARG A 290 3.47 -6.11 16.53
CA ARG A 290 3.49 -7.41 15.81
C ARG A 290 2.65 -8.45 16.53
N SER A 291 2.81 -8.61 17.86
CA SER A 291 2.02 -9.53 18.65
C SER A 291 0.52 -9.23 18.59
N MET A 292 0.12 -7.95 18.63
CA MET A 292 -1.29 -7.55 18.49
C MET A 292 -1.82 -7.84 17.09
N LEU A 293 -1.02 -7.60 16.04
CA LEU A 293 -1.41 -7.86 14.66
C LEU A 293 -1.44 -9.35 14.32
N ALA A 294 -0.59 -10.17 14.98
CA ALA A 294 -0.67 -11.62 14.90
C ALA A 294 -2.00 -12.13 15.50
N SER A 295 -2.45 -11.57 16.63
CA SER A 295 -3.74 -11.96 17.22
C SER A 295 -4.95 -11.55 16.39
N VAL A 296 -4.86 -10.49 15.56
CA VAL A 296 -5.91 -10.16 14.58
C VAL A 296 -6.13 -11.33 13.61
N VAL A 297 -5.07 -12.04 13.23
CA VAL A 297 -5.13 -13.19 12.32
C VAL A 297 -5.52 -14.47 13.07
N SER A 298 -4.92 -14.73 14.23
CA SER A 298 -5.16 -15.99 14.95
C SER A 298 -6.51 -16.02 15.72
N GLU A 299 -6.98 -14.87 16.21
CA GLU A 299 -8.11 -14.80 17.14
C GLU A 299 -9.19 -13.77 16.70
N GLY A 300 -8.81 -12.84 15.81
CA GLY A 300 -9.64 -11.72 15.39
C GLY A 300 -10.34 -11.92 14.05
N ILE A 301 -10.82 -10.78 13.52
CA ILE A 301 -11.55 -10.72 12.24
C ILE A 301 -10.67 -10.91 10.99
N GLY A 302 -9.36 -11.05 11.16
CA GLY A 302 -8.40 -11.29 10.08
C GLY A 302 -8.09 -12.76 9.83
N ASN A 303 -8.86 -13.70 10.37
CA ASN A 303 -8.56 -15.13 10.37
C ASN A 303 -8.45 -15.77 8.98
N GLU A 304 -9.09 -15.20 7.95
CA GLU A 304 -8.92 -15.66 6.57
C GLU A 304 -7.51 -15.40 6.00
N ALA A 305 -6.71 -14.55 6.66
CA ALA A 305 -5.30 -14.33 6.32
C ALA A 305 -4.35 -15.40 6.88
N GLN A 306 -4.86 -16.37 7.63
CA GLN A 306 -4.04 -17.44 8.19
C GLN A 306 -3.40 -18.26 7.08
N PRO A 307 -2.04 -18.31 6.99
CA PRO A 307 -1.36 -19.13 5.99
C PRO A 307 -1.53 -20.62 6.27
N LYS A 308 -1.37 -21.47 5.25
CA LYS A 308 -1.33 -22.93 5.44
C LYS A 308 -0.11 -23.39 6.23
N THR A 309 1.00 -22.67 6.08
CA THR A 309 2.26 -22.94 6.78
C THR A 309 2.77 -21.66 7.44
N GLY A 310 3.23 -21.79 8.68
CA GLY A 310 3.72 -20.65 9.46
C GLY A 310 2.60 -19.79 10.04
N THR A 311 2.94 -18.59 10.41
CA THR A 311 2.08 -17.62 11.08
C THR A 311 2.06 -16.30 10.31
N ALA A 312 1.00 -15.51 10.44
CA ALA A 312 0.93 -14.17 9.85
C ALA A 312 0.37 -13.17 10.86
N GLY A 313 0.68 -11.91 10.63
CA GLY A 313 0.06 -10.81 11.35
C GLY A 313 -0.40 -9.74 10.37
N GLY A 314 -1.47 -9.01 10.71
CA GLY A 314 -1.95 -7.98 9.81
C GLY A 314 -3.25 -7.34 10.27
N LYS A 315 -3.79 -6.47 9.39
CA LYS A 315 -5.02 -5.73 9.66
C LYS A 315 -5.92 -5.71 8.45
N THR A 316 -7.19 -6.00 8.66
CA THR A 316 -8.27 -5.79 7.69
C THR A 316 -8.66 -4.32 7.63
N GLY A 317 -9.18 -3.89 6.50
CA GLY A 317 -9.79 -2.58 6.34
C GLY A 317 -10.98 -2.62 5.39
N THR A 318 -12.00 -1.87 5.73
CA THR A 318 -13.10 -1.54 4.83
C THR A 318 -13.27 -0.03 4.87
N ALA A 319 -13.28 0.60 3.70
CA ALA A 319 -13.37 2.04 3.60
C ALA A 319 -14.48 2.44 2.62
N GLN A 320 -15.25 3.42 3.01
CA GLN A 320 -16.21 4.08 2.14
C GLN A 320 -15.46 4.88 1.06
N THR A 321 -15.98 4.86 -0.16
CA THR A 321 -15.38 5.59 -1.29
C THR A 321 -16.15 6.85 -1.67
N GLY A 322 -17.41 6.95 -1.24
CA GLY A 322 -18.35 7.96 -1.72
C GLY A 322 -18.76 7.75 -3.18
N GLN A 323 -18.41 6.63 -3.79
CA GLN A 323 -18.83 6.23 -5.13
C GLN A 323 -19.94 5.20 -5.02
N TYR A 324 -20.87 5.25 -5.96
CA TYR A 324 -22.06 4.39 -5.95
C TYR A 324 -22.16 3.69 -7.30
N ASP A 325 -22.73 2.50 -7.30
CA ASP A 325 -23.07 1.77 -8.52
C ASP A 325 -24.36 2.34 -9.15
N GLU A 326 -24.81 1.73 -10.23
CA GLU A 326 -26.03 2.11 -10.96
C GLU A 326 -27.31 1.90 -10.14
N ASN A 327 -27.28 1.07 -9.10
CA ASN A 327 -28.41 0.81 -8.20
C ASN A 327 -28.39 1.72 -6.95
N GLY A 328 -27.37 2.59 -6.81
CA GLY A 328 -27.18 3.48 -5.67
C GLY A 328 -26.56 2.78 -4.45
N GLU A 329 -25.93 1.61 -4.63
CA GLU A 329 -25.18 0.94 -3.58
C GLU A 329 -23.74 1.46 -3.53
N GLU A 330 -23.24 1.76 -2.33
CA GLU A 330 -21.91 2.35 -2.16
C GLU A 330 -20.82 1.32 -2.48
N LEU A 331 -19.86 1.71 -3.33
CA LEU A 331 -18.67 0.95 -3.62
C LEU A 331 -17.63 1.15 -2.51
N LEU A 332 -17.05 0.07 -2.04
CA LEU A 332 -16.11 0.08 -0.92
C LEU A 332 -14.71 -0.34 -1.34
N ASN A 333 -13.73 0.10 -0.58
CA ASN A 333 -12.36 -0.41 -0.64
C ASN A 333 -12.16 -1.47 0.44
N TYR A 334 -11.69 -2.65 0.05
CA TYR A 334 -11.41 -3.75 0.97
C TYR A 334 -9.91 -4.01 1.03
N TRP A 335 -9.35 -3.87 2.21
CA TRP A 335 -7.93 -3.98 2.47
C TRP A 335 -7.59 -5.20 3.31
N PHE A 336 -6.44 -5.76 3.07
CA PHE A 336 -5.65 -6.46 4.06
C PHE A 336 -4.19 -6.08 3.89
N SER A 337 -3.53 -5.69 4.98
CA SER A 337 -2.08 -5.48 4.99
C SER A 337 -1.49 -6.20 6.18
N GLY A 338 -0.39 -6.92 5.94
CA GLY A 338 0.21 -7.76 6.95
C GLY A 338 1.64 -8.15 6.63
N PHE A 339 2.20 -9.01 7.46
CA PHE A 339 3.56 -9.53 7.33
C PHE A 339 3.59 -11.05 7.53
N TYR A 340 4.58 -11.69 6.95
CA TYR A 340 4.78 -13.13 6.96
C TYR A 340 6.27 -13.49 6.96
N PRO A 341 6.71 -14.49 7.78
CA PRO A 341 6.01 -15.05 8.93
C PRO A 341 5.80 -14.04 10.06
N ALA A 342 4.88 -14.27 11.00
CA ALA A 342 4.66 -13.32 12.11
C ALA A 342 5.80 -13.31 13.13
N ASP A 343 6.44 -14.45 13.35
CA ASP A 343 7.48 -14.60 14.38
C ASP A 343 8.80 -13.95 13.93
N ASP A 344 9.15 -14.10 12.64
CA ASP A 344 10.32 -13.50 12.00
C ASP A 344 9.93 -12.94 10.63
N PRO A 345 9.38 -11.74 10.58
CA PRO A 345 8.82 -11.18 9.34
C PRO A 345 9.86 -10.99 8.25
N ARG A 346 9.68 -11.68 7.14
CA ARG A 346 10.52 -11.58 5.94
C ARG A 346 9.84 -10.77 4.84
N TYR A 347 8.53 -10.83 4.76
CA TYR A 347 7.73 -10.15 3.74
C TYR A 347 6.61 -9.35 4.35
N THR A 348 6.37 -8.20 3.76
CA THR A 348 5.18 -7.38 4.01
C THR A 348 4.33 -7.37 2.76
N ILE A 349 3.03 -7.65 2.92
CA ILE A 349 2.11 -7.84 1.81
C ILE A 349 0.90 -6.94 2.03
N THR A 350 0.51 -6.21 1.00
CA THR A 350 -0.75 -5.43 1.01
C THR A 350 -1.62 -5.86 -0.17
N VAL A 351 -2.86 -6.16 0.11
CA VAL A 351 -3.93 -6.44 -0.86
C VAL A 351 -5.01 -5.39 -0.72
N LEU A 352 -5.35 -4.76 -1.83
CA LEU A 352 -6.48 -3.83 -1.95
C LEU A 352 -7.42 -4.34 -3.05
N GLN A 353 -8.70 -4.37 -2.76
CA GLN A 353 -9.78 -4.41 -3.77
C GLN A 353 -10.48 -3.06 -3.74
N ASP A 354 -10.43 -2.31 -4.86
CA ASP A 354 -10.89 -0.93 -4.90
C ASP A 354 -12.23 -0.77 -5.62
N GLY A 355 -13.15 -0.04 -4.99
CA GLY A 355 -14.40 0.38 -5.60
C GLY A 355 -15.28 -0.78 -6.05
N ILE A 356 -15.53 -1.75 -5.17
CA ILE A 356 -16.42 -2.89 -5.41
C ILE A 356 -17.48 -2.99 -4.33
N LEU A 357 -18.61 -3.63 -4.63
CA LEU A 357 -19.70 -3.82 -3.67
C LEU A 357 -19.29 -4.82 -2.57
N LYS A 358 -18.93 -6.02 -2.99
CA LYS A 358 -18.52 -7.10 -2.09
C LYS A 358 -17.56 -8.02 -2.80
N PRO A 359 -16.40 -8.36 -2.21
CA PRO A 359 -15.49 -9.32 -2.79
C PRO A 359 -16.02 -10.76 -2.69
N GLU A 360 -15.83 -11.55 -3.74
CA GLU A 360 -16.05 -13.00 -3.71
C GLU A 360 -15.00 -13.70 -2.84
N THR A 361 -13.75 -13.28 -2.97
CA THR A 361 -12.63 -13.70 -2.13
C THR A 361 -12.12 -12.49 -1.37
N SER A 362 -12.03 -12.56 -0.06
CA SER A 362 -11.59 -11.43 0.75
C SER A 362 -10.12 -11.08 0.51
N SER A 363 -9.75 -9.81 0.75
CA SER A 363 -8.34 -9.38 0.68
C SER A 363 -7.45 -10.14 1.66
N ALA A 364 -7.99 -10.61 2.78
CA ALA A 364 -7.31 -11.47 3.75
C ALA A 364 -7.03 -12.87 3.17
N ALA A 365 -7.99 -13.47 2.50
CA ALA A 365 -7.81 -14.77 1.85
C ALA A 365 -6.83 -14.69 0.66
N ILE A 366 -6.83 -13.58 -0.10
CA ILE A 366 -5.84 -13.35 -1.15
C ILE A 366 -4.44 -13.21 -0.53
N PHE A 367 -4.29 -12.48 0.57
CA PHE A 367 -3.02 -12.38 1.32
C PHE A 367 -2.51 -13.78 1.70
N ALA A 368 -3.34 -14.67 2.28
CA ALA A 368 -2.95 -16.04 2.62
C ALA A 368 -2.43 -16.81 1.41
N LYS A 369 -3.05 -16.63 0.23
CA LYS A 369 -2.58 -17.26 -1.02
C LYS A 369 -1.24 -16.68 -1.50
N VAL A 370 -0.96 -15.41 -1.29
CA VAL A 370 0.35 -14.82 -1.59
C VAL A 370 1.43 -15.43 -0.68
N THR A 371 1.14 -15.71 0.60
CA THR A 371 2.11 -16.37 1.48
C THR A 371 2.44 -17.79 1.02
N GLU A 372 1.48 -18.51 0.41
CA GLU A 372 1.72 -19.82 -0.19
C GLU A 372 2.66 -19.72 -1.42
N ILE A 373 2.48 -18.69 -2.25
CA ILE A 373 3.40 -18.41 -3.37
C ILE A 373 4.81 -18.14 -2.85
N LEU A 374 4.95 -17.28 -1.82
CA LEU A 374 6.25 -16.96 -1.22
C LEU A 374 6.95 -18.19 -0.66
N ALA A 375 6.22 -19.08 0.02
CA ALA A 375 6.78 -20.33 0.56
C ALA A 375 7.32 -21.27 -0.55
N VAL A 376 6.74 -21.26 -1.74
CA VAL A 376 7.23 -22.02 -2.90
C VAL A 376 8.42 -21.30 -3.54
N TRP A 377 8.30 -19.99 -3.75
CA TRP A 377 9.33 -19.17 -4.40
C TRP A 377 10.67 -19.17 -3.64
N GLU A 378 10.63 -19.15 -2.30
CA GLU A 378 11.85 -19.25 -1.48
C GLU A 378 12.62 -20.57 -1.63
N ASN A 379 11.95 -21.61 -2.08
CA ASN A 379 12.55 -22.94 -2.24
C ASN A 379 12.88 -23.26 -3.71
N SER A 380 12.65 -22.35 -4.63
CA SER A 380 12.97 -22.48 -6.05
C SER A 380 14.31 -21.83 -6.39
#